data_c8ed7b8aec504a8795617a3591268c74
#
_entry.id   c8ed7b8aec504a8795617a3591268c74
#
_cell.length_a   1.000
_cell.length_b   1.000
_cell.length_c   1.000
_cell.angle_alpha   90.00
_cell.angle_beta   90.00
_cell.angle_gamma   90.00
#
_symmetry.space_group_name_H-M   'P 1'
#
loop_
_entity.id
_entity.type
_entity.pdbx_description
1 polymer ?
#
loop_
_entity_poly.entity_id
_entity_poly.type
_entity_poly.pdbx_seq_one_letter_code
_entity_poly.pdbx_strand_id
1 'polypeptide(L)'
;MLQPKKTKYRRVQHGVTKGFAQRGNQLAFGSFGIKCLQYKWLNGRQIEAARIAVTRYMQRQGQIWIRIFPDKPITRKPADVRMGKGKGDPEGFVFPVTPGRILIEVEGVSYEIAKEALRLAAQKLPVTTKFIVRRDYDAQN
;
A
#
# COMPACT_ATOMS: atom_id res chain seq x y z
N MET A 1 -13.23 -0.08 -5.76
CA MET A 1 -11.79 -0.29 -5.93
C MET A 1 -11.07 1.06 -5.87
N LEU A 2 -9.90 1.09 -5.27
CA LEU A 2 -9.12 2.32 -5.14
C LEU A 2 -8.55 2.73 -6.50
N GLN A 3 -8.97 3.89 -6.99
CA GLN A 3 -8.46 4.47 -8.23
C GLN A 3 -8.81 5.96 -8.24
N PRO A 4 -8.03 6.79 -8.98
CA PRO A 4 -8.36 8.21 -9.09
C PRO A 4 -9.67 8.42 -9.82
N LYS A 5 -10.45 9.40 -9.38
CA LYS A 5 -11.69 9.78 -10.09
C LYS A 5 -11.38 10.44 -11.43
N LYS A 6 -10.29 11.19 -11.49
CA LYS A 6 -9.87 11.94 -12.68
C LYS A 6 -8.35 12.01 -12.70
N THR A 7 -7.75 11.86 -13.87
CA THR A 7 -6.30 11.96 -14.03
C THR A 7 -5.94 13.05 -15.02
N LYS A 8 -4.79 13.70 -14.79
CA LYS A 8 -4.25 14.68 -15.72
C LYS A 8 -3.79 14.01 -17.01
N TYR A 9 -3.18 12.82 -16.89
CA TYR A 9 -2.72 12.03 -18.02
C TYR A 9 -3.22 10.60 -17.90
N ARG A 10 -3.71 10.01 -19.00
CA ARG A 10 -4.16 8.63 -19.02
C ARG A 10 -2.99 7.65 -19.15
N ARG A 11 -1.90 8.10 -19.74
CA ARG A 11 -0.69 7.28 -19.94
C ARG A 11 0.49 8.01 -19.35
N VAL A 12 1.31 7.27 -18.59
CA VAL A 12 2.51 7.80 -17.95
C VAL A 12 3.63 6.80 -18.20
N GLN A 13 4.87 7.29 -18.36
CA GLN A 13 6.01 6.41 -18.51
C GLN A 13 6.20 5.56 -17.27
N HIS A 14 6.60 4.28 -17.49
CA HIS A 14 6.80 3.34 -16.37
C HIS A 14 7.85 3.84 -15.38
N GLY A 15 8.98 4.33 -15.89
CA GLY A 15 10.07 4.78 -15.05
C GLY A 15 10.69 3.64 -14.23
N VAL A 16 11.65 4.00 -13.41
CA VAL A 16 12.31 3.08 -12.48
C VAL A 16 12.17 3.64 -11.07
N THR A 17 11.61 2.82 -10.17
CA THR A 17 11.48 3.19 -8.76
C THR A 17 12.81 2.92 -8.06
N LYS A 18 13.37 3.94 -7.41
CA LYS A 18 14.66 3.84 -6.70
C LYS A 18 14.69 4.75 -5.49
N GLY A 19 15.68 4.55 -4.64
CA GLY A 19 15.86 5.35 -3.42
C GLY A 19 15.04 4.82 -2.25
N PHE A 20 15.09 5.54 -1.15
CA PHE A 20 14.33 5.22 0.05
C PHE A 20 13.24 6.26 0.25
N ALA A 21 12.17 5.89 0.96
CA ALA A 21 11.09 6.82 1.25
C ALA A 21 11.60 7.95 2.14
N GLN A 22 11.41 9.19 1.69
CA GLN A 22 11.71 10.39 2.48
C GLN A 22 10.46 11.00 3.09
N ARG A 23 9.29 10.68 2.53
CA ARG A 23 7.98 11.08 3.07
C ARG A 23 7.16 9.84 3.32
N GLY A 24 6.26 9.90 4.30
CA GLY A 24 5.43 8.75 4.65
C GLY A 24 6.24 7.59 5.23
N ASN A 25 7.38 7.88 5.86
CA ASN A 25 8.26 6.87 6.47
C ASN A 25 8.13 6.80 7.98
N GLN A 26 7.19 7.54 8.56
CA GLN A 26 6.93 7.55 10.00
C GLN A 26 5.44 7.43 10.27
N LEU A 27 5.09 6.82 11.41
CA LEU A 27 3.70 6.74 11.85
C LEU A 27 3.20 8.14 12.19
N ALA A 28 2.06 8.52 11.62
CA ALA A 28 1.48 9.84 11.81
C ALA A 28 0.12 9.79 12.51
N PHE A 29 -0.66 8.74 12.30
CA PHE A 29 -2.04 8.66 12.78
C PHE A 29 -2.25 7.59 13.83
N GLY A 30 -1.57 6.45 13.73
CA GLY A 30 -1.79 5.30 14.58
C GLY A 30 -0.59 4.96 15.43
N SER A 31 -0.81 4.05 16.40
CA SER A 31 0.26 3.53 17.24
C SER A 31 1.03 2.40 16.58
N PHE A 32 0.44 1.72 15.60
CA PHE A 32 1.02 0.56 14.94
C PHE A 32 0.89 0.71 13.43
N GLY A 33 1.81 0.07 12.71
CA GLY A 33 1.74 0.07 11.26
C GLY A 33 2.66 -0.96 10.64
N ILE A 34 2.60 -1.05 9.32
CA ILE A 34 3.54 -1.86 8.53
C ILE A 34 4.28 -0.96 7.56
N LYS A 35 5.56 -1.23 7.43
CA LYS A 35 6.49 -0.49 6.59
C LYS A 35 7.00 -1.40 5.48
N CYS A 36 7.03 -0.89 4.26
CA CYS A 36 7.55 -1.63 3.11
C CYS A 36 9.07 -1.70 3.15
N LEU A 37 9.62 -2.85 2.77
CA LEU A 37 11.08 -3.06 2.71
C LEU A 37 11.60 -3.27 1.30
N GLN A 38 10.74 -3.19 0.29
CA GLN A 38 11.10 -3.49 -1.10
C GLN A 38 10.56 -2.43 -2.05
N TYR A 39 11.06 -2.48 -3.28
CA TYR A 39 10.52 -1.71 -4.41
C TYR A 39 9.48 -2.57 -5.12
N LYS A 40 8.25 -2.10 -5.20
CA LYS A 40 7.17 -2.81 -5.91
C LYS A 40 6.08 -1.84 -6.32
N TRP A 41 5.26 -2.28 -7.26
CA TRP A 41 4.03 -1.59 -7.62
C TRP A 41 2.87 -2.31 -6.96
N LEU A 42 2.05 -1.57 -6.23
CA LEU A 42 0.85 -2.08 -5.56
C LEU A 42 -0.38 -1.57 -6.30
N ASN A 43 -1.27 -2.48 -6.68
CA ASN A 43 -2.52 -2.10 -7.32
C ASN A 43 -3.65 -1.95 -6.29
N GLY A 44 -4.77 -1.37 -6.74
CA GLY A 44 -5.90 -1.11 -5.84
C GLY A 44 -6.51 -2.38 -5.25
N ARG A 45 -6.48 -3.49 -5.99
CA ARG A 45 -7.04 -4.76 -5.50
C ARG A 45 -6.22 -5.30 -4.33
N GLN A 46 -4.89 -5.21 -4.42
CA GLN A 46 -4.01 -5.67 -3.34
C GLN A 46 -4.19 -4.82 -2.09
N ILE A 47 -4.25 -3.51 -2.25
CA ILE A 47 -4.45 -2.58 -1.13
C ILE A 47 -5.81 -2.83 -0.47
N GLU A 48 -6.85 -2.99 -1.26
CA GLU A 48 -8.20 -3.27 -0.74
C GLU A 48 -8.27 -4.60 -0.02
N ALA A 49 -7.63 -5.65 -0.56
CA ALA A 49 -7.57 -6.96 0.10
C ALA A 49 -6.88 -6.87 1.45
N ALA A 50 -5.80 -6.11 1.54
CA ALA A 50 -5.09 -5.89 2.81
C ALA A 50 -5.98 -5.15 3.82
N ARG A 51 -6.68 -4.10 3.38
CA ARG A 51 -7.60 -3.35 4.24
C ARG A 51 -8.70 -4.27 4.81
N ILE A 52 -9.28 -5.09 3.97
CA ILE A 52 -10.34 -6.02 4.39
C ILE A 52 -9.81 -7.02 5.41
N ALA A 53 -8.59 -7.54 5.21
CA ALA A 53 -7.98 -8.48 6.14
C ALA A 53 -7.81 -7.87 7.52
N VAL A 54 -7.32 -6.62 7.59
CA VAL A 54 -7.17 -5.91 8.86
C VAL A 54 -8.53 -5.70 9.53
N THR A 55 -9.51 -5.20 8.77
CA THR A 55 -10.83 -4.90 9.30
C THR A 55 -11.52 -6.14 9.88
N ARG A 56 -11.43 -7.25 9.18
CA ARG A 56 -12.04 -8.50 9.64
C ARG A 56 -11.42 -9.01 10.93
N TYR A 57 -10.09 -8.98 11.01
CA TYR A 57 -9.42 -9.46 12.21
C TYR A 57 -9.70 -8.57 13.42
N MET A 58 -9.73 -7.25 13.21
CA MET A 58 -10.02 -6.29 14.28
C MET A 58 -11.52 -6.23 14.64
N GLN A 59 -12.37 -6.97 13.93
CA GLN A 59 -13.82 -6.99 14.15
C GLN A 59 -14.44 -5.60 14.12
N ARG A 60 -13.92 -4.74 13.24
CA ARG A 60 -14.33 -3.34 13.06
C ARG A 60 -14.08 -2.46 14.27
N GLN A 61 -13.25 -2.92 15.22
CA GLN A 61 -12.80 -2.09 16.34
C GLN A 61 -11.61 -1.25 15.92
N GLY A 62 -11.44 -0.08 16.54
CA GLY A 62 -10.34 0.80 16.24
C GLY A 62 -10.46 1.50 14.90
N GLN A 63 -9.35 2.07 14.45
CA GLN A 63 -9.27 2.84 13.21
C GLN A 63 -8.12 2.35 12.35
N ILE A 64 -8.30 2.47 11.02
CA ILE A 64 -7.32 2.05 10.03
C ILE A 64 -7.07 3.22 9.09
N TRP A 65 -5.81 3.49 8.79
CA TRP A 65 -5.42 4.48 7.78
C TRP A 65 -4.60 3.79 6.69
N ILE A 66 -5.06 3.89 5.45
CA ILE A 66 -4.31 3.46 4.28
C ILE A 66 -3.46 4.66 3.84
N ARG A 67 -2.13 4.52 3.93
CA ARG A 67 -1.21 5.63 3.67
C ARG A 67 -0.77 5.74 2.22
N ILE A 68 -1.25 4.85 1.36
CA ILE A 68 -0.89 4.80 -0.05
C ILE A 68 -2.14 4.81 -0.90
N PHE A 69 -2.02 5.34 -2.12
CA PHE A 69 -3.14 5.39 -3.07
C PHE A 69 -2.62 5.10 -4.47
N PRO A 70 -3.25 4.20 -5.23
CA PRO A 70 -2.79 3.85 -6.58
C PRO A 70 -3.22 4.91 -7.58
N ASP A 71 -2.34 5.86 -7.86
CA ASP A 71 -2.61 6.99 -8.74
C ASP A 71 -1.78 7.01 -10.01
N LYS A 72 -0.81 6.10 -10.17
CA LYS A 72 0.01 6.02 -11.37
C LYS A 72 -0.65 5.09 -12.40
N PRO A 73 -1.06 5.62 -13.57
CA PRO A 73 -1.67 4.77 -14.58
C PRO A 73 -0.63 3.84 -15.21
N ILE A 74 -1.05 2.60 -15.46
CA ILE A 74 -0.25 1.62 -16.18
C ILE A 74 -0.96 1.21 -17.46
N THR A 75 -0.16 0.84 -18.47
CA THR A 75 -0.67 0.43 -19.76
C THR A 75 -0.20 -0.99 -20.06
N ARG A 76 -1.01 -1.71 -20.81
CA ARG A 76 -0.68 -3.06 -21.23
C ARG A 76 -1.17 -3.29 -22.65
N LYS A 77 -0.35 -3.92 -23.46
CA LYS A 77 -0.76 -4.36 -24.79
C LYS A 77 -1.40 -5.75 -24.69
N PRO A 78 -2.44 -6.03 -25.51
CA PRO A 78 -2.96 -7.39 -25.60
C PRO A 78 -1.85 -8.38 -25.98
N ALA A 79 -2.01 -9.64 -25.55
CA ALA A 79 -0.98 -10.66 -25.74
C ALA A 79 -0.65 -10.94 -27.22
N ASP A 80 -1.61 -10.71 -28.12
CA ASP A 80 -1.47 -10.96 -29.56
C ASP A 80 -1.03 -9.73 -30.35
N VAL A 81 -0.76 -8.59 -29.71
CA VAL A 81 -0.32 -7.37 -30.37
C VAL A 81 1.21 -7.31 -30.38
N ARG A 82 1.76 -7.00 -31.58
CA ARG A 82 3.21 -6.90 -31.77
C ARG A 82 3.76 -5.66 -31.06
N MET A 83 4.99 -5.79 -30.59
CA MET A 83 5.72 -4.67 -29.99
C MET A 83 5.97 -3.57 -31.01
N GLY A 84 6.04 -2.32 -30.55
CA GLY A 84 6.53 -1.20 -31.38
C GLY A 84 5.46 -0.36 -32.05
N LYS A 85 4.18 -0.67 -31.91
CA LYS A 85 3.09 0.13 -32.53
C LYS A 85 2.49 1.15 -31.56
N GLY A 86 3.35 1.80 -30.76
CA GLY A 86 2.91 2.77 -29.77
C GLY A 86 2.64 2.16 -28.40
N LYS A 87 2.27 3.01 -27.46
CA LYS A 87 2.01 2.62 -26.07
C LYS A 87 0.67 1.92 -25.96
N GLY A 88 0.61 0.87 -25.13
CA GLY A 88 -0.62 0.13 -24.91
C GLY A 88 -1.72 0.98 -24.25
N ASP A 89 -2.92 0.42 -24.16
CA ASP A 89 -4.05 1.08 -23.51
C ASP A 89 -3.91 1.10 -22.01
N PRO A 90 -4.47 2.13 -21.31
CA PRO A 90 -4.49 2.14 -19.86
C PRO A 90 -5.23 0.92 -19.31
N GLU A 91 -4.61 0.19 -18.37
CA GLU A 91 -5.18 -1.00 -17.77
C GLU A 91 -5.67 -0.74 -16.35
N GLY A 92 -4.99 0.12 -15.61
CA GLY A 92 -5.34 0.40 -14.23
C GLY A 92 -4.34 1.35 -13.59
N PHE A 93 -4.33 1.36 -12.27
CA PHE A 93 -3.49 2.25 -11.49
C PHE A 93 -2.70 1.47 -10.47
N VAL A 94 -1.48 1.95 -10.19
CA VAL A 94 -0.60 1.37 -9.19
C VAL A 94 0.01 2.47 -8.35
N PHE A 95 0.50 2.09 -7.16
CA PHE A 95 1.35 2.94 -6.33
C PHE A 95 2.75 2.31 -6.30
N PRO A 96 3.77 3.03 -6.79
CA PRO A 96 5.14 2.54 -6.68
C PRO A 96 5.64 2.79 -5.26
N VAL A 97 5.91 1.71 -4.51
CA VAL A 97 6.41 1.84 -3.14
C VAL A 97 7.93 1.71 -3.13
N THR A 98 8.55 2.41 -2.19
CA THR A 98 9.98 2.37 -1.92
C THR A 98 10.22 1.86 -0.51
N PRO A 99 11.40 1.29 -0.21
CA PRO A 99 11.70 0.87 1.17
C PRO A 99 11.56 2.03 2.15
N GLY A 100 10.95 1.75 3.30
CA GLY A 100 10.70 2.73 4.34
C GLY A 100 9.31 3.35 4.33
N ARG A 101 8.51 3.16 3.26
CA ARG A 101 7.18 3.72 3.19
C ARG A 101 6.22 2.99 4.10
N ILE A 102 5.46 3.75 4.90
CA ILE A 102 4.36 3.20 5.71
C ILE A 102 3.18 2.92 4.79
N LEU A 103 2.64 1.71 4.87
CA LEU A 103 1.53 1.28 4.02
C LEU A 103 0.20 1.42 4.72
N ILE A 104 0.09 0.92 5.94
CA ILE A 104 -1.15 0.89 6.73
C ILE A 104 -0.81 1.21 8.17
N GLU A 105 -1.66 2.03 8.82
CA GLU A 105 -1.57 2.31 10.26
C GLU A 105 -2.87 1.89 10.94
N VAL A 106 -2.77 1.46 12.20
CA VAL A 106 -3.93 1.12 13.01
C VAL A 106 -3.83 1.74 14.40
N GLU A 107 -4.98 1.99 15.02
CA GLU A 107 -5.10 2.54 16.36
C GLU A 107 -6.35 1.98 17.04
N GLY A 108 -6.37 2.00 18.37
CA GLY A 108 -7.55 1.63 19.13
C GLY A 108 -7.70 0.15 19.40
N VAL A 109 -6.63 -0.65 19.20
CA VAL A 109 -6.59 -2.08 19.52
C VAL A 109 -5.30 -2.38 20.26
N SER A 110 -5.25 -3.56 20.90
CA SER A 110 -4.05 -3.98 21.63
C SER A 110 -2.90 -4.29 20.66
N TYR A 111 -1.69 -4.34 21.23
CA TYR A 111 -0.49 -4.68 20.46
C TYR A 111 -0.63 -6.02 19.75
N GLU A 112 -1.11 -7.04 20.44
CA GLU A 112 -1.24 -8.40 19.89
C GLU A 112 -2.25 -8.43 18.74
N ILE A 113 -3.38 -7.76 18.90
CA ILE A 113 -4.40 -7.68 17.85
C ILE A 113 -3.85 -6.93 16.63
N ALA A 114 -3.20 -5.79 16.86
CA ALA A 114 -2.62 -5.00 15.77
C ALA A 114 -1.57 -5.79 15.01
N LYS A 115 -0.68 -6.47 15.73
CA LYS A 115 0.40 -7.24 15.11
C LYS A 115 -0.15 -8.35 14.22
N GLU A 116 -1.15 -9.09 14.70
CA GLU A 116 -1.74 -10.17 13.90
C GLU A 116 -2.56 -9.63 12.72
N ALA A 117 -3.33 -8.57 12.93
CA ALA A 117 -4.12 -7.95 11.87
C ALA A 117 -3.22 -7.48 10.74
N LEU A 118 -2.13 -6.81 11.07
CA LEU A 118 -1.20 -6.28 10.08
C LEU A 118 -0.38 -7.40 9.41
N ARG A 119 -0.11 -8.49 10.13
CA ARG A 119 0.51 -9.67 9.53
C ARG A 119 -0.39 -10.25 8.43
N LEU A 120 -1.68 -10.37 8.71
CA LEU A 120 -2.64 -10.87 7.72
C LEU A 120 -2.75 -9.92 6.51
N ALA A 121 -2.72 -8.62 6.76
CA ALA A 121 -2.71 -7.63 5.69
C ALA A 121 -1.48 -7.78 4.80
N ALA A 122 -0.32 -7.98 5.42
CA ALA A 122 0.94 -8.11 4.69
C ALA A 122 0.93 -9.32 3.75
N GLN A 123 0.22 -10.38 4.11
CA GLN A 123 0.10 -11.57 3.25
C GLN A 123 -0.65 -11.27 1.95
N LYS A 124 -1.45 -10.22 1.90
CA LYS A 124 -2.19 -9.80 0.71
C LYS A 124 -1.39 -8.88 -0.20
N LEU A 125 -0.22 -8.45 0.25
CA LEU A 125 0.64 -7.52 -0.48
C LEU A 125 1.83 -8.27 -1.07
N PRO A 126 2.32 -7.88 -2.26
CA PRO A 126 3.43 -8.56 -2.92
C PRO A 126 4.81 -8.07 -2.43
N VAL A 127 4.88 -7.51 -1.21
CA VAL A 127 6.11 -6.92 -0.69
C VAL A 127 6.44 -7.50 0.68
N THR A 128 7.71 -7.49 1.03
CA THR A 128 8.18 -7.74 2.38
C THR A 128 7.90 -6.51 3.23
N THR A 129 7.33 -6.73 4.41
CA THR A 129 6.96 -5.64 5.32
C THR A 129 7.55 -5.88 6.70
N LYS A 130 7.61 -4.80 7.49
CA LYS A 130 8.01 -4.84 8.89
C LYS A 130 6.93 -4.19 9.74
N PHE A 131 6.51 -4.89 10.80
CA PHE A 131 5.60 -4.31 11.79
C PHE A 131 6.38 -3.29 12.62
N ILE A 132 5.76 -2.12 12.80
CA ILE A 132 6.39 -1.03 13.55
C ILE A 132 5.41 -0.48 14.57
N VAL A 133 5.98 0.07 15.64
CA VAL A 133 5.26 0.65 16.76
C VAL A 133 5.72 2.09 16.92
N ARG A 134 4.81 2.99 17.28
CA ARG A 134 5.14 4.39 17.52
C ARG A 134 6.12 4.49 18.69
N ARG A 135 7.09 5.40 18.59
CA ARG A 135 8.16 5.52 19.58
C ARG A 135 7.67 5.79 20.99
N ASP A 136 6.57 6.53 21.11
CA ASP A 136 5.99 6.92 22.40
C ASP A 136 4.86 6.00 22.84
N TYR A 137 4.73 4.83 22.21
CA TYR A 137 3.69 3.87 22.62
C TYR A 137 4.03 3.26 23.98
N ASP A 138 3.02 3.26 24.86
CA ASP A 138 3.11 2.65 26.18
C ASP A 138 2.10 1.50 26.26
N ALA A 139 2.60 0.28 26.46
CA ALA A 139 1.77 -0.92 26.50
C ALA A 139 0.89 -0.98 27.75
N GLN A 140 1.14 -0.14 28.74
CA GLN A 140 0.37 -0.13 30.00
C GLN A 140 -0.85 0.80 29.93
N ASN A 141 -0.99 1.54 28.88
CA ASN A 141 -2.12 2.46 28.69
C ASN A 141 -3.25 1.82 27.88
#